data_bb248699c980abbf998239f5ee0373e8
#
_entry.id   bb248699c980abbf998239f5ee0373e8
#
_cell.length_a   1.000
_cell.length_b   1.000
_cell.length_c   1.000
_cell.angle_alpha   90.00
_cell.angle_beta   90.00
_cell.angle_gamma   90.00
#
_symmetry.space_group_name_H-M   'P 1'
#
loop_
_entity.id
_entity.type
_entity.pdbx_description
1 polymer ?
#
loop_
_entity_poly.entity_id
_entity_poly.type
_entity_poly.pdbx_seq_one_letter_code
_entity_poly.pdbx_strand_id
1 'polypeptide(L)'
;MPSKDFTARRNPAIAGCTATGVLKILALVFMFIDHAGKMLFPQIAEMRMLGRIAFPLYCWCMVVGISYTRSVPKYLGRLMLIGLVSQPIYMVALNHSWNQPNIFLTLLVALCGVWGLKAKKLLSHIWAPILALFAAQLLGCDYGWRGVMLVMLLYGVRGSRAGIACVMIAFCLYWGGSSVGVTHLFGQDVAPLTSSAVGAVISP
;
A
#
# COMPACT_ATOMS: atom_id res chain seq x y z
N MET A 1 22.84 -22.62 -6.33
CA MET A 1 23.36 -21.28 -6.03
C MET A 1 22.23 -20.27 -6.21
N PRO A 2 21.81 -19.52 -5.19
CA PRO A 2 20.80 -18.48 -5.38
C PRO A 2 21.45 -17.33 -6.12
N SER A 3 20.92 -16.99 -7.29
CA SER A 3 21.34 -15.82 -8.04
C SER A 3 21.19 -14.59 -7.13
N LYS A 4 22.29 -14.02 -6.70
CA LYS A 4 22.31 -12.67 -6.12
C LYS A 4 21.66 -11.79 -7.19
N ASP A 5 20.57 -11.13 -6.79
CA ASP A 5 19.83 -10.24 -7.69
C ASP A 5 20.76 -9.08 -8.07
N PHE A 6 21.56 -9.28 -9.11
CA PHE A 6 22.60 -8.35 -9.58
C PHE A 6 21.96 -7.02 -10.03
N THR A 7 20.65 -7.04 -10.29
CA THR A 7 19.88 -5.85 -10.65
C THR A 7 19.68 -4.89 -9.47
N ALA A 8 19.59 -5.40 -8.24
CA ALA A 8 19.44 -4.55 -7.05
C ALA A 8 20.69 -3.67 -6.81
N ARG A 9 21.90 -4.20 -7.13
CA ARG A 9 23.15 -3.44 -7.00
C ARG A 9 23.33 -2.34 -8.03
N ARG A 10 22.68 -2.42 -9.20
CA ARG A 10 22.75 -1.41 -10.27
C ARG A 10 21.62 -0.38 -10.18
N ASN A 11 20.68 -0.55 -9.26
CA ASN A 11 19.54 0.34 -9.15
C ASN A 11 19.83 1.49 -8.19
N PRO A 12 20.06 2.72 -8.68
CA PRO A 12 20.46 3.85 -7.83
C PRO A 12 19.41 4.23 -6.80
N ALA A 13 18.14 3.91 -7.04
CA ALA A 13 17.07 4.16 -6.09
C ALA A 13 17.07 3.17 -4.92
N ILE A 14 17.55 1.94 -5.16
CA ILE A 14 17.61 0.88 -4.14
C ILE A 14 19.01 0.78 -3.53
N ALA A 15 20.09 0.98 -4.31
CA ALA A 15 21.47 0.84 -3.86
C ALA A 15 21.88 1.83 -2.75
N GLY A 16 21.20 2.99 -2.67
CA GLY A 16 21.41 3.99 -1.61
C GLY A 16 20.50 3.82 -0.40
N CYS A 17 19.64 2.83 -0.37
CA CYS A 17 18.53 2.73 0.61
C CYS A 17 18.90 1.88 1.84
N THR A 18 20.04 2.14 2.46
CA THR A 18 20.32 1.70 3.84
C THR A 18 19.46 2.45 4.87
N ALA A 19 18.88 3.59 4.48
CA ALA A 19 18.07 4.47 5.32
C ALA A 19 16.57 4.09 5.39
N THR A 20 16.19 2.83 5.06
CA THR A 20 14.78 2.38 5.24
C THR A 20 14.32 2.47 6.70
N GLY A 21 15.24 2.54 7.67
CA GLY A 21 14.91 2.77 9.06
C GLY A 21 14.20 4.09 9.29
N VAL A 22 14.75 5.18 8.78
CA VAL A 22 14.16 6.53 8.88
C VAL A 22 12.80 6.60 8.20
N LEU A 23 12.68 6.01 6.99
CA LEU A 23 11.41 5.94 6.27
C LEU A 23 10.33 5.17 7.04
N LYS A 24 10.69 4.09 7.73
CA LYS A 24 9.76 3.33 8.58
C LYS A 24 9.30 4.13 9.79
N ILE A 25 10.21 4.88 10.43
CA ILE A 25 9.85 5.76 11.55
C ILE A 25 8.91 6.85 11.07
N LEU A 26 9.22 7.50 9.94
CA LEU A 26 8.35 8.52 9.34
C LEU A 26 6.97 7.96 8.99
N ALA A 27 6.92 6.78 8.38
CA ALA A 27 5.67 6.09 8.08
C ALA A 27 4.87 5.74 9.35
N LEU A 28 5.56 5.36 10.43
CA LEU A 28 4.93 5.10 11.74
C LEU A 28 4.33 6.38 12.32
N VAL A 29 5.02 7.51 12.23
CA VAL A 29 4.51 8.81 12.70
C VAL A 29 3.25 9.21 11.93
N PHE A 30 3.27 9.12 10.59
CA PHE A 30 2.09 9.40 9.78
C PHE A 30 0.94 8.44 10.06
N MET A 31 1.23 7.16 10.29
CA MET A 31 0.20 6.18 10.68
C MET A 31 -0.40 6.51 12.04
N PHE A 32 0.41 6.97 13.00
CA PHE A 32 -0.09 7.42 14.28
C PHE A 32 -1.02 8.64 14.13
N ILE A 33 -0.65 9.61 13.29
CA ILE A 33 -1.48 10.79 12.98
C ILE A 33 -2.82 10.36 12.36
N ASP A 34 -2.82 9.40 11.41
CA ASP A 34 -4.05 8.87 10.79
C ASP A 34 -4.99 8.24 11.82
N HIS A 35 -4.45 7.39 12.69
CA HIS A 35 -5.25 6.71 13.72
C HIS A 35 -5.75 7.69 14.78
N ALA A 36 -4.92 8.64 15.23
CA ALA A 36 -5.32 9.69 16.15
C ALA A 36 -6.43 10.57 15.54
N GLY A 37 -6.29 10.94 14.26
CA GLY A 37 -7.34 11.65 13.53
C GLY A 37 -8.64 10.86 13.41
N LYS A 38 -8.56 9.54 13.21
CA LYS A 38 -9.75 8.68 13.11
C LYS A 38 -10.46 8.49 14.47
N MET A 39 -9.69 8.35 15.56
CA MET A 39 -10.22 7.96 16.88
C MET A 39 -10.52 9.16 17.77
N LEU A 40 -9.67 10.18 17.77
CA LEU A 40 -9.74 11.31 18.70
C LEU A 40 -10.30 12.58 18.07
N PHE A 41 -10.00 12.80 16.77
CA PHE A 41 -10.33 14.05 16.07
C PHE A 41 -11.00 13.79 14.72
N PRO A 42 -12.18 13.11 14.68
CA PRO A 42 -12.85 12.75 13.42
C PRO A 42 -13.26 13.94 12.58
N GLN A 43 -13.37 15.13 13.18
CA GLN A 43 -13.69 16.40 12.54
C GLN A 43 -12.52 17.02 11.77
N ILE A 44 -11.26 16.59 12.05
CA ILE A 44 -10.05 17.16 11.42
C ILE A 44 -9.66 16.28 10.22
N ALA A 45 -10.18 16.61 9.05
CA ALA A 45 -9.91 15.86 7.81
C ALA A 45 -8.44 15.88 7.39
N GLU A 46 -7.73 16.97 7.71
CA GLU A 46 -6.31 17.18 7.39
C GLU A 46 -5.41 16.14 8.05
N MET A 47 -5.70 15.72 9.29
CA MET A 47 -4.94 14.66 9.97
C MET A 47 -5.02 13.35 9.20
N ARG A 48 -6.21 13.00 8.69
CA ARG A 48 -6.42 11.80 7.90
C ARG A 48 -5.73 11.89 6.53
N MET A 49 -5.73 13.08 5.92
CA MET A 49 -5.06 13.33 4.64
C MET A 49 -3.54 13.18 4.77
N LEU A 50 -2.95 13.74 5.82
CA LEU A 50 -1.52 13.57 6.13
C LEU A 50 -1.19 12.11 6.49
N GLY A 51 -2.04 11.46 7.27
CA GLY A 51 -1.86 10.06 7.65
C GLY A 51 -1.80 9.09 6.46
N ARG A 52 -2.50 9.41 5.37
CA ARG A 52 -2.51 8.60 4.14
C ARG A 52 -1.13 8.48 3.46
N ILE A 53 -0.20 9.38 3.73
CA ILE A 53 1.18 9.31 3.25
C ILE A 53 1.92 8.08 3.84
N ALA A 54 1.48 7.59 5.00
CA ALA A 54 2.07 6.41 5.63
C ALA A 54 2.06 5.18 4.71
N PHE A 55 0.94 4.94 4.01
CA PHE A 55 0.77 3.74 3.20
C PHE A 55 1.76 3.63 2.03
N PRO A 56 1.92 4.64 1.16
CA PRO A 56 2.94 4.59 0.09
C PRO A 56 4.36 4.40 0.64
N LEU A 57 4.69 5.00 1.78
CA LEU A 57 5.99 4.83 2.42
C LEU A 57 6.21 3.37 2.88
N TYR A 58 5.20 2.74 3.50
CA TYR A 58 5.26 1.31 3.84
C TYR A 58 5.38 0.44 2.60
N CYS A 59 4.59 0.72 1.55
CA CYS A 59 4.66 -0.01 0.28
C CYS A 59 6.08 0.04 -0.30
N TRP A 60 6.72 1.20 -0.29
CA TRP A 60 8.11 1.33 -0.74
C TRP A 60 9.08 0.52 0.13
N CYS A 61 8.96 0.60 1.46
CA CYS A 61 9.77 -0.20 2.37
C CYS A 61 9.63 -1.72 2.11
N MET A 62 8.41 -2.17 1.75
CA MET A 62 8.15 -3.56 1.39
C MET A 62 8.79 -3.96 0.05
N VAL A 63 8.75 -3.08 -0.96
CA VAL A 63 9.41 -3.29 -2.25
C VAL A 63 10.92 -3.40 -2.08
N VAL A 64 11.52 -2.54 -1.24
CA VAL A 64 12.94 -2.65 -0.88
C VAL A 64 13.18 -3.97 -0.14
N GLY A 65 12.35 -4.30 0.85
CA GLY A 65 12.48 -5.54 1.63
C GLY A 65 12.48 -6.81 0.76
N ILE A 66 11.54 -6.95 -0.18
CA ILE A 66 11.46 -8.12 -1.07
C ILE A 66 12.62 -8.17 -2.08
N SER A 67 13.18 -7.00 -2.44
CA SER A 67 14.31 -6.93 -3.36
C SER A 67 15.61 -7.45 -2.72
N TYR A 68 15.80 -7.21 -1.42
CA TYR A 68 16.99 -7.65 -0.68
C TYR A 68 16.83 -8.98 0.05
N THR A 69 15.62 -9.49 0.16
CA THR A 69 15.40 -10.73 0.92
C THR A 69 15.93 -11.96 0.17
N ARG A 70 16.62 -12.84 0.88
CA ARG A 70 17.12 -14.13 0.35
C ARG A 70 16.00 -15.16 0.23
N SER A 71 15.03 -15.14 1.14
CA SER A 71 13.93 -16.09 1.21
C SER A 71 12.60 -15.36 1.30
N VAL A 72 11.93 -15.21 0.15
CA VAL A 72 10.61 -14.57 0.06
C VAL A 72 9.58 -15.30 0.93
N PRO A 73 9.49 -16.64 0.97
CA PRO A 73 8.51 -17.31 1.83
C PRO A 73 8.67 -16.97 3.32
N LYS A 74 9.92 -16.90 3.82
CA LYS A 74 10.17 -16.50 5.21
C LYS A 74 9.75 -15.05 5.48
N TYR A 75 9.94 -14.17 4.51
CA TYR A 75 9.52 -12.77 4.61
C TYR A 75 7.99 -12.65 4.65
N LEU A 76 7.28 -13.35 3.77
CA LEU A 76 5.82 -13.42 3.76
C LEU A 76 5.27 -14.03 5.05
N GLY A 77 5.88 -15.11 5.55
CA GLY A 77 5.50 -15.76 6.82
C GLY A 77 5.61 -14.81 8.02
N ARG A 78 6.68 -14.01 8.10
CA ARG A 78 6.82 -12.98 9.15
C ARG A 78 5.75 -11.89 9.04
N LEU A 79 5.46 -11.45 7.82
CA LEU A 79 4.42 -10.44 7.58
C LEU A 79 3.04 -10.97 7.96
N MET A 80 2.75 -12.22 7.59
CA MET A 80 1.50 -12.90 7.96
C MET A 80 1.36 -13.05 9.47
N LEU A 81 2.44 -13.46 10.17
CA LEU A 81 2.43 -13.57 11.63
C LEU A 81 2.13 -12.24 12.31
N ILE A 82 2.80 -11.15 11.87
CA ILE A 82 2.54 -9.80 12.39
C ILE A 82 1.10 -9.38 12.10
N GLY A 83 0.59 -9.66 10.90
CA GLY A 83 -0.79 -9.37 10.51
C GLY A 83 -1.81 -10.08 11.41
N LEU A 84 -1.60 -11.36 11.69
CA LEU A 84 -2.48 -12.15 12.56
C LEU A 84 -2.45 -11.67 14.02
N VAL A 85 -1.27 -11.35 14.54
CA VAL A 85 -1.13 -10.85 15.92
C VAL A 85 -1.72 -9.44 16.06
N SER A 86 -1.61 -8.60 15.03
CA SER A 86 -2.15 -7.24 15.06
C SER A 86 -3.66 -7.17 14.79
N GLN A 87 -4.28 -8.20 14.21
CA GLN A 87 -5.71 -8.20 13.87
C GLN A 87 -6.63 -7.97 15.09
N PRO A 88 -6.50 -8.69 16.22
CA PRO A 88 -7.37 -8.46 17.38
C PRO A 88 -7.21 -7.04 17.94
N ILE A 89 -5.99 -6.51 17.97
CA ILE A 89 -5.73 -5.14 18.43
C ILE A 89 -6.42 -4.13 17.49
N TYR A 90 -6.32 -4.35 16.18
CA TYR A 90 -6.95 -3.52 15.17
C TYR A 90 -8.49 -3.51 15.29
N MET A 91 -9.09 -4.69 15.54
CA MET A 91 -10.53 -4.82 15.74
C MET A 91 -11.03 -4.06 16.97
N VAL A 92 -10.34 -4.21 18.10
CA VAL A 92 -10.70 -3.53 19.34
C VAL A 92 -10.51 -2.01 19.22
N ALA A 93 -9.38 -1.57 18.66
CA ALA A 93 -9.03 -0.14 18.56
C ALA A 93 -9.94 0.64 17.61
N LEU A 94 -10.39 0.03 16.52
CA LEU A 94 -11.18 0.71 15.48
C LEU A 94 -12.64 0.26 15.41
N ASN A 95 -13.08 -0.60 16.35
CA ASN A 95 -14.42 -1.18 16.37
C ASN A 95 -14.79 -1.86 15.03
N HIS A 96 -13.82 -2.59 14.46
CA HIS A 96 -13.96 -3.32 13.21
C HIS A 96 -14.36 -4.78 13.46
N SER A 97 -15.06 -5.40 12.49
CA SER A 97 -15.40 -6.82 12.52
C SER A 97 -14.30 -7.70 11.90
N TRP A 98 -14.41 -9.02 12.08
CA TRP A 98 -13.49 -10.01 11.47
C TRP A 98 -13.44 -9.93 9.94
N ASN A 99 -14.49 -9.44 9.30
CA ASN A 99 -14.58 -9.29 7.85
C ASN A 99 -13.80 -8.08 7.32
N GLN A 100 -13.20 -7.28 8.20
CA GLN A 100 -12.39 -6.12 7.84
C GLN A 100 -10.94 -6.40 8.23
N PRO A 101 -10.16 -7.02 7.33
CA PRO A 101 -8.77 -7.36 7.62
C PRO A 101 -7.90 -6.09 7.71
N ASN A 102 -6.85 -6.20 8.52
CA ASN A 102 -5.90 -5.11 8.66
C ASN A 102 -5.05 -4.93 7.39
N ILE A 103 -4.29 -3.83 7.34
CA ILE A 103 -3.43 -3.45 6.23
C ILE A 103 -2.42 -4.53 5.83
N PHE A 104 -1.99 -5.39 6.77
CA PHE A 104 -0.99 -6.43 6.52
C PHE A 104 -1.47 -7.47 5.51
N LEU A 105 -2.78 -7.75 5.43
CA LEU A 105 -3.34 -8.65 4.42
C LEU A 105 -3.18 -8.03 3.02
N THR A 106 -3.48 -6.75 2.86
CA THR A 106 -3.25 -6.03 1.58
C THR A 106 -1.79 -6.13 1.14
N LEU A 107 -0.86 -5.88 2.08
CA LEU A 107 0.58 -5.94 1.82
C LEU A 107 1.04 -7.37 1.50
N LEU A 108 0.49 -8.38 2.18
CA LEU A 108 0.80 -9.78 1.93
C LEU A 108 0.39 -10.20 0.50
N VAL A 109 -0.85 -9.89 0.11
CA VAL A 109 -1.38 -10.18 -1.23
C VAL A 109 -0.55 -9.46 -2.29
N ALA A 110 -0.22 -8.18 -2.06
CA ALA A 110 0.62 -7.40 -2.96
C ALA A 110 2.01 -8.02 -3.15
N LEU A 111 2.65 -8.48 -2.05
CA LEU A 111 3.95 -9.12 -2.11
C LEU A 111 3.92 -10.50 -2.78
N CYS A 112 2.82 -11.25 -2.67
CA CYS A 112 2.62 -12.47 -3.45
C CYS A 112 2.61 -12.17 -4.95
N GLY A 113 1.91 -11.11 -5.38
CA GLY A 113 1.93 -10.66 -6.77
C GLY A 113 3.34 -10.24 -7.23
N VAL A 114 4.05 -9.46 -6.42
CA VAL A 114 5.45 -9.06 -6.70
C VAL A 114 6.38 -10.27 -6.73
N TRP A 115 6.15 -11.27 -5.89
CA TRP A 115 6.93 -12.51 -5.93
C TRP A 115 6.73 -13.24 -7.26
N GLY A 116 5.49 -13.30 -7.77
CA GLY A 116 5.21 -13.83 -9.10
C GLY A 116 5.95 -13.07 -10.21
N LEU A 117 5.97 -11.73 -10.16
CA LEU A 117 6.75 -10.88 -11.06
C LEU A 117 8.25 -11.17 -11.01
N LYS A 118 8.79 -11.45 -9.81
CA LYS A 118 10.21 -11.75 -9.59
C LYS A 118 10.59 -13.16 -10.04
N ALA A 119 9.74 -14.15 -9.79
CA ALA A 119 10.02 -15.56 -10.03
C ALA A 119 10.07 -15.92 -11.52
N LYS A 120 9.24 -15.29 -12.35
CA LYS A 120 9.13 -15.51 -13.82
C LYS A 120 9.00 -16.98 -14.24
N LYS A 121 8.52 -17.86 -13.34
CA LYS A 121 8.31 -19.28 -13.63
C LYS A 121 6.89 -19.50 -14.13
N LEU A 122 6.70 -20.35 -15.15
CA LEU A 122 5.39 -20.74 -15.66
C LEU A 122 4.46 -19.53 -15.92
N LEU A 123 4.98 -18.47 -16.57
CA LEU A 123 4.23 -17.23 -16.83
C LEU A 123 3.70 -16.53 -15.56
N SER A 124 4.29 -16.82 -14.37
CA SER A 124 3.87 -16.21 -13.12
C SER A 124 3.90 -14.68 -13.11
N HIS A 125 4.68 -14.08 -13.99
CA HIS A 125 4.75 -12.63 -14.17
C HIS A 125 3.47 -12.02 -14.78
N ILE A 126 2.59 -12.85 -15.34
CA ILE A 126 1.31 -12.43 -15.91
C ILE A 126 0.16 -12.77 -14.96
N TRP A 127 0.01 -14.06 -14.61
CA TRP A 127 -1.16 -14.50 -13.85
C TRP A 127 -1.10 -14.13 -12.35
N ALA A 128 0.10 -14.10 -11.74
CA ALA A 128 0.19 -13.79 -10.32
C ALA A 128 -0.22 -12.34 -9.98
N PRO A 129 0.16 -11.29 -10.74
CA PRO A 129 -0.38 -9.95 -10.56
C PRO A 129 -1.91 -9.89 -10.70
N ILE A 130 -2.47 -10.53 -11.72
CA ILE A 130 -3.91 -10.54 -11.97
C ILE A 130 -4.64 -11.21 -10.80
N LEU A 131 -4.17 -12.39 -10.37
CA LEU A 131 -4.74 -13.10 -9.22
C LEU A 131 -4.62 -12.30 -7.93
N ALA A 132 -3.51 -11.58 -7.72
CA ALA A 132 -3.33 -10.75 -6.53
C ALA A 132 -4.30 -9.56 -6.52
N LEU A 133 -4.55 -8.90 -7.65
CA LEU A 133 -5.54 -7.83 -7.77
C LEU A 133 -6.95 -8.35 -7.49
N PHE A 134 -7.29 -9.49 -8.07
CA PHE A 134 -8.59 -10.13 -7.87
C PHE A 134 -8.79 -10.62 -6.42
N ALA A 135 -7.76 -11.26 -5.84
CA ALA A 135 -7.78 -11.72 -4.46
C ALA A 135 -7.94 -10.55 -3.47
N ALA A 136 -7.29 -9.40 -3.73
CA ALA A 136 -7.43 -8.21 -2.89
C ALA A 136 -8.88 -7.70 -2.84
N GLN A 137 -9.60 -7.80 -3.95
CA GLN A 137 -11.02 -7.42 -4.02
C GLN A 137 -11.91 -8.44 -3.30
N LEU A 138 -11.69 -9.74 -3.53
CA LEU A 138 -12.47 -10.81 -2.90
C LEU A 138 -12.28 -10.87 -1.38
N LEU A 139 -11.06 -10.66 -0.90
CA LEU A 139 -10.72 -10.69 0.52
C LEU A 139 -11.13 -9.42 1.28
N GLY A 140 -11.72 -8.43 0.61
CA GLY A 140 -12.11 -7.18 1.24
C GLY A 140 -10.93 -6.43 1.87
N CYS A 141 -9.74 -6.48 1.24
CA CYS A 141 -8.55 -5.81 1.75
C CYS A 141 -8.79 -4.31 1.96
N ASP A 142 -8.24 -3.74 3.04
CA ASP A 142 -8.47 -2.34 3.47
C ASP A 142 -8.20 -1.31 2.34
N TYR A 143 -7.13 -1.50 1.56
CA TYR A 143 -6.84 -0.69 0.37
C TYR A 143 -7.30 -1.32 -0.94
N GLY A 144 -7.96 -2.49 -0.90
CA GLY A 144 -8.45 -3.23 -2.06
C GLY A 144 -7.38 -3.47 -3.13
N TRP A 145 -7.82 -3.61 -4.38
CA TRP A 145 -6.92 -3.81 -5.53
C TRP A 145 -5.98 -2.62 -5.79
N ARG A 146 -6.38 -1.40 -5.36
CA ARG A 146 -5.60 -0.16 -5.54
C ARG A 146 -4.29 -0.19 -4.75
N GLY A 147 -4.33 -0.71 -3.51
CA GLY A 147 -3.13 -0.88 -2.69
C GLY A 147 -2.17 -1.90 -3.27
N VAL A 148 -2.69 -3.02 -3.77
CA VAL A 148 -1.90 -4.04 -4.45
C VAL A 148 -1.25 -3.48 -5.72
N MET A 149 -2.02 -2.73 -6.52
CA MET A 149 -1.52 -2.06 -7.72
C MET A 149 -0.39 -1.09 -7.41
N LEU A 150 -0.50 -0.29 -6.33
CA LEU A 150 0.56 0.63 -5.91
C LEU A 150 1.89 -0.10 -5.67
N VAL A 151 1.86 -1.22 -4.92
CA VAL A 151 3.07 -2.00 -4.63
C VAL A 151 3.70 -2.55 -5.92
N MET A 152 2.88 -3.01 -6.84
CA MET A 152 3.35 -3.52 -8.14
C MET A 152 3.95 -2.43 -9.01
N LEU A 153 3.31 -1.25 -9.07
CA LEU A 153 3.83 -0.09 -9.79
C LEU A 153 5.17 0.36 -9.20
N LEU A 154 5.27 0.49 -7.87
CA LEU A 154 6.52 0.83 -7.19
C LEU A 154 7.61 -0.20 -7.47
N TYR A 155 7.26 -1.49 -7.54
CA TYR A 155 8.22 -2.52 -7.93
C TYR A 155 8.66 -2.36 -9.38
N GLY A 156 7.77 -1.99 -10.30
CA GLY A 156 8.09 -1.73 -11.70
C GLY A 156 9.03 -0.54 -11.89
N VAL A 157 8.76 0.57 -11.21
CA VAL A 157 9.56 1.82 -11.32
C VAL A 157 10.73 1.90 -10.34
N ARG A 158 11.05 0.83 -9.60
CA ARG A 158 12.10 0.83 -8.56
C ARG A 158 13.48 1.26 -9.05
N GLY A 159 13.72 1.31 -10.36
CA GLY A 159 14.94 1.75 -11.00
C GLY A 159 15.07 3.28 -11.17
N SER A 160 13.98 4.00 -11.03
CA SER A 160 13.92 5.43 -11.31
C SER A 160 13.42 6.20 -10.08
N ARG A 161 14.24 7.09 -9.54
CA ARG A 161 13.83 7.95 -8.41
C ARG A 161 12.65 8.84 -8.79
N ALA A 162 12.67 9.40 -10.00
CA ALA A 162 11.56 10.20 -10.52
C ALA A 162 10.28 9.36 -10.67
N GLY A 163 10.39 8.14 -11.20
CA GLY A 163 9.26 7.22 -11.32
C GLY A 163 8.62 6.88 -9.97
N ILE A 164 9.45 6.61 -8.95
CA ILE A 164 8.96 6.35 -7.58
C ILE A 164 8.22 7.57 -7.04
N ALA A 165 8.79 8.77 -7.16
CA ALA A 165 8.17 10.01 -6.71
C ALA A 165 6.85 10.27 -7.44
N CYS A 166 6.81 10.12 -8.76
CA CYS A 166 5.59 10.29 -9.56
C CYS A 166 4.48 9.31 -9.13
N VAL A 167 4.79 8.03 -8.95
CA VAL A 167 3.80 7.02 -8.53
C VAL A 167 3.28 7.32 -7.13
N MET A 168 4.16 7.71 -6.19
CA MET A 168 3.75 8.06 -4.83
C MET A 168 2.86 9.30 -4.80
N ILE A 169 3.25 10.37 -5.50
CA ILE A 169 2.48 11.62 -5.57
C ILE A 169 1.12 11.35 -6.24
N ALA A 170 1.11 10.68 -7.39
CA ALA A 170 -0.12 10.34 -8.10
C ALA A 170 -1.07 9.52 -7.22
N PHE A 171 -0.55 8.54 -6.48
CA PHE A 171 -1.36 7.74 -5.57
C PHE A 171 -1.91 8.57 -4.40
N CYS A 172 -1.09 9.43 -3.78
CA CYS A 172 -1.52 10.32 -2.70
C CYS A 172 -2.61 11.28 -3.16
N LEU A 173 -2.46 11.87 -4.34
CA LEU A 173 -3.46 12.79 -4.92
C LEU A 173 -4.75 12.05 -5.25
N TYR A 174 -4.66 10.91 -5.93
CA TYR A 174 -5.82 10.10 -6.29
C TYR A 174 -6.57 9.57 -5.07
N TRP A 175 -5.85 9.00 -4.11
CA TRP A 175 -6.45 8.41 -2.91
C TRP A 175 -6.86 9.46 -1.90
N GLY A 176 -6.07 10.51 -1.69
CA GLY A 176 -6.38 11.63 -0.83
C GLY A 176 -7.65 12.34 -1.26
N GLY A 177 -7.79 12.61 -2.56
CA GLY A 177 -8.98 13.26 -3.13
C GLY A 177 -10.23 12.39 -3.10
N SER A 178 -10.10 11.06 -3.22
CA SER A 178 -11.25 10.15 -3.28
C SER A 178 -11.79 9.68 -1.93
N SER A 179 -10.98 9.72 -0.88
CA SER A 179 -11.34 9.13 0.42
C SER A 179 -11.69 10.13 1.50
N VAL A 180 -11.38 11.39 1.28
CA VAL A 180 -11.95 12.49 2.01
C VAL A 180 -13.07 13.00 1.11
N GLY A 181 -14.32 12.90 1.52
CA GLY A 181 -15.41 13.63 0.87
C GLY A 181 -15.14 15.11 1.14
N VAL A 182 -14.17 15.69 0.43
CA VAL A 182 -13.75 17.07 0.61
C VAL A 182 -14.80 17.93 -0.06
N THR A 183 -15.79 18.31 0.73
CA THR A 183 -16.72 19.37 0.36
C THR A 183 -16.07 20.75 0.55
N HIS A 184 -15.04 20.85 1.41
CA HIS A 184 -14.37 22.13 1.69
C HIS A 184 -12.85 21.94 1.70
N LEU A 185 -12.16 22.36 0.66
CA LEU A 185 -10.71 22.52 0.62
C LEU A 185 -10.40 24.02 0.42
N PHE A 186 -9.68 24.62 1.40
CA PHE A 186 -9.30 26.05 1.36
C PHE A 186 -10.47 27.03 1.16
N GLY A 187 -11.64 26.73 1.75
CA GLY A 187 -12.80 27.62 1.69
C GLY A 187 -13.56 27.61 0.36
N GLN A 188 -13.27 26.68 -0.53
CA GLN A 188 -14.02 26.45 -1.76
C GLN A 188 -14.66 25.07 -1.77
N ASP A 189 -15.93 25.00 -2.21
CA ASP A 189 -16.64 23.74 -2.42
C ASP A 189 -16.10 23.04 -3.66
N VAL A 190 -15.32 21.99 -3.47
CA VAL A 190 -14.80 21.16 -4.55
C VAL A 190 -15.68 19.92 -4.67
N ALA A 191 -16.45 19.83 -5.75
CA ALA A 191 -17.25 18.65 -6.03
C ALA A 191 -16.36 17.40 -6.12
N PRO A 192 -16.72 16.26 -5.48
CA PRO A 192 -15.95 15.04 -5.55
C PRO A 192 -15.91 14.51 -6.98
N LEU A 193 -14.73 14.44 -7.57
CA LEU A 193 -14.47 13.98 -8.95
C LEU A 193 -14.91 12.53 -9.25
N THR A 194 -15.46 11.81 -8.28
CA THR A 194 -15.77 10.38 -8.41
C THR A 194 -17.22 9.99 -8.14
N SER A 195 -18.08 10.92 -7.74
CA SER A 195 -19.46 10.56 -7.37
C SER A 195 -20.42 10.45 -8.56
N SER A 196 -20.15 11.10 -9.69
CA SER A 196 -21.11 11.15 -10.79
C SER A 196 -20.92 10.09 -11.90
N ALA A 197 -19.73 9.47 -11.99
CA ALA A 197 -19.48 8.53 -13.08
C ALA A 197 -19.79 7.06 -12.75
N VAL A 198 -19.80 6.67 -11.45
CA VAL A 198 -20.04 5.28 -11.03
C VAL A 198 -21.49 5.06 -10.58
N GLY A 199 -22.15 6.10 -10.11
CA GLY A 199 -23.57 6.04 -9.69
C GLY A 199 -24.56 5.92 -10.85
N ALA A 200 -24.18 6.28 -12.07
CA ALA A 200 -25.05 6.24 -13.25
C ALA A 200 -25.09 4.87 -13.95
N VAL A 201 -24.27 3.91 -13.55
CA VAL A 201 -24.18 2.58 -14.19
C VAL A 201 -24.85 1.48 -13.36
N ILE A 202 -25.21 1.75 -12.10
CA ILE A 202 -25.88 0.77 -11.23
C ILE A 202 -27.09 1.41 -10.57
N SER A 203 -28.10 1.72 -11.39
CA SER A 203 -29.49 1.84 -10.95
C SER A 203 -30.35 1.00 -11.88
N PRO A 204 -31.14 0.06 -11.34
CA PRO A 204 -32.05 -0.76 -12.13
C PRO A 204 -33.18 0.07 -12.71
#